data_880244794bf63105c81f2fb75e45ba18
#
_entry.id   880244794bf63105c81f2fb75e45ba18
#
_cell.length_a   1.000
_cell.length_b   1.000
_cell.length_c   1.000
_cell.angle_alpha   90.00
_cell.angle_beta   90.00
_cell.angle_gamma   90.00
#
_symmetry.space_group_name_H-M   'P 1'
#
loop_
_entity.id
_entity.type
_entity.pdbx_description
1 polymer ?
#
loop_
_entity_poly.entity_id
_entity_poly.type
_entity_poly.pdbx_seq_one_letter_code
_entity_poly.pdbx_strand_id
1 'polypeptide(L)'
;NKLLILSFALMQMTLFAQENKKVQKLDTILIKSTRIDLPFKENSRTINVVTSAAIKNSAATNVADLLQQVAGVDIRRRGTAGSQSDLYIRGGGFDQTLLLIDGIKMDDAQTGHHTMNAALPLEVIERIEIIKGPAARVFGQNAFTGAINIVTKKKLSNKVSINLEAGSFGQLNYSATVGKEYENTSIIAHAGSLNSDGYRTNSDYENNNYFLKGIFNKKNQPIEVLATFFDKKIGAENFYTTNPAWNEYEETQNSLLGVSTTFRTEKFKISPRIYWRRGQDIFLLKRDDPSFFRNLHITNKVGVEANVSYTSEMGITGFGIDISRFFISSDNLGNRNRTMANLFLEHRFTLWDNVDVTPGVAVTYFSDFKFNAFPGLDVGVQLTDNF
;
A
#
# COMPACT_ATOMS: atom_id res chain seq x y z
N ASN A 1 -7.48 -28.54 -57.91
CA ASN A 1 -6.82 -27.24 -58.21
C ASN A 1 -7.53 -26.01 -57.64
N LYS A 2 -8.85 -26.00 -57.36
CA LYS A 2 -9.56 -24.87 -56.75
C LYS A 2 -9.41 -24.80 -55.25
N LEU A 3 -9.21 -25.93 -54.55
CA LEU A 3 -8.95 -25.98 -53.13
C LEU A 3 -7.54 -25.46 -52.75
N LEU A 4 -6.56 -25.71 -53.61
CA LEU A 4 -5.17 -25.21 -53.38
C LEU A 4 -5.03 -23.70 -53.55
N ILE A 5 -5.85 -23.09 -54.42
CA ILE A 5 -5.89 -21.63 -54.62
C ILE A 5 -6.58 -20.96 -53.45
N LEU A 6 -7.60 -21.58 -52.83
CA LEU A 6 -8.30 -21.05 -51.67
C LEU A 6 -7.43 -21.11 -50.41
N SER A 7 -6.61 -22.16 -50.22
CA SER A 7 -5.67 -22.26 -49.11
C SER A 7 -4.52 -21.26 -49.22
N PHE A 8 -4.06 -20.95 -50.43
CA PHE A 8 -3.00 -19.95 -50.66
C PHE A 8 -3.51 -18.50 -50.45
N ALA A 9 -4.78 -18.22 -50.77
CA ALA A 9 -5.41 -16.92 -50.52
C ALA A 9 -5.69 -16.68 -49.03
N LEU A 10 -6.03 -17.72 -48.27
CA LEU A 10 -6.18 -17.61 -46.78
C LEU A 10 -4.84 -17.42 -46.08
N MET A 11 -3.74 -17.93 -46.62
CA MET A 11 -2.40 -17.77 -46.03
C MET A 11 -1.81 -16.38 -46.25
N GLN A 12 -2.32 -15.61 -47.20
CA GLN A 12 -1.88 -14.21 -47.43
C GLN A 12 -2.60 -13.18 -46.53
N MET A 13 -3.72 -13.53 -45.90
CA MET A 13 -4.44 -12.62 -45.01
C MET A 13 -3.81 -12.51 -43.63
N THR A 14 -2.86 -13.37 -43.25
CA THR A 14 -2.19 -13.33 -41.93
C THR A 14 -0.94 -12.45 -41.90
N LEU A 15 -0.51 -11.88 -43.03
CA LEU A 15 0.71 -11.07 -43.11
C LEU A 15 0.53 -9.56 -42.87
N PHE A 16 -0.71 -9.08 -42.70
CA PHE A 16 -0.98 -7.66 -42.42
C PHE A 16 -1.30 -7.31 -40.94
N ALA A 17 -1.14 -8.27 -40.03
CA ALA A 17 -1.46 -8.06 -38.60
C ALA A 17 -0.24 -7.70 -37.73
N GLN A 18 0.81 -7.13 -38.30
CA GLN A 18 1.83 -6.43 -37.51
C GLN A 18 1.53 -4.93 -37.53
N GLU A 19 0.54 -4.52 -36.75
CA GLU A 19 0.42 -3.13 -36.32
C GLU A 19 1.71 -2.76 -35.57
N ASN A 20 2.46 -1.81 -36.11
CA ASN A 20 3.55 -1.16 -35.40
C ASN A 20 2.96 -0.54 -34.12
N LYS A 21 2.95 -1.27 -33.01
CA LYS A 21 2.70 -0.70 -31.70
C LYS A 21 3.74 0.39 -31.52
N LYS A 22 3.32 1.66 -31.68
CA LYS A 22 4.11 2.80 -31.26
C LYS A 22 4.60 2.48 -29.86
N VAL A 23 5.90 2.40 -29.69
CA VAL A 23 6.52 2.28 -28.35
C VAL A 23 6.02 3.48 -27.58
N GLN A 24 5.03 3.24 -26.74
CA GLN A 24 4.53 4.27 -25.84
C GLN A 24 5.67 4.53 -24.86
N LYS A 25 6.33 5.69 -24.98
CA LYS A 25 7.28 6.11 -23.96
C LYS A 25 6.53 6.07 -22.63
N LEU A 26 6.89 5.13 -21.79
CA LEU A 26 6.38 5.07 -20.42
C LEU A 26 6.75 6.40 -19.78
N ASP A 27 5.75 7.15 -19.32
CA ASP A 27 5.98 8.35 -18.53
C ASP A 27 6.94 7.97 -17.39
N THR A 28 7.92 8.81 -17.14
CA THR A 28 8.92 8.59 -16.09
C THR A 28 8.20 8.39 -14.75
N ILE A 29 8.24 7.17 -14.22
CA ILE A 29 7.62 6.87 -12.93
C ILE A 29 8.44 7.56 -11.84
N LEU A 30 7.87 8.56 -11.19
CA LEU A 30 8.43 9.16 -9.99
C LEU A 30 8.07 8.31 -8.79
N ILE A 31 9.07 7.85 -8.07
CA ILE A 31 8.90 7.03 -6.88
C ILE A 31 8.45 7.89 -5.71
N LYS A 32 7.32 7.53 -5.08
CA LYS A 32 6.76 8.21 -3.92
C LYS A 32 7.14 7.57 -2.59
N SER A 33 7.68 6.36 -2.63
CA SER A 33 8.19 5.65 -1.45
C SER A 33 9.55 6.17 -0.96
N THR A 34 10.13 7.16 -1.63
CA THR A 34 11.30 7.93 -1.18
C THR A 34 10.86 9.32 -0.75
N ARG A 35 11.57 9.93 0.18
CA ARG A 35 11.27 11.31 0.63
C ARG A 35 11.72 12.36 -0.38
N ILE A 36 12.72 12.01 -1.18
CA ILE A 36 13.16 12.77 -2.35
C ILE A 36 12.46 12.19 -3.58
N ASP A 37 11.82 13.02 -4.40
CA ASP A 37 11.22 12.58 -5.66
C ASP A 37 12.33 12.28 -6.66
N LEU A 38 12.60 11.02 -6.91
CA LEU A 38 13.55 10.58 -7.93
C LEU A 38 12.85 9.77 -9.01
N PRO A 39 13.25 9.92 -10.28
CA PRO A 39 12.89 8.98 -11.31
C PRO A 39 13.30 7.54 -10.91
N PHE A 40 12.50 6.55 -11.31
CA PHE A 40 12.78 5.16 -10.98
C PHE A 40 14.20 4.72 -11.35
N LYS A 41 14.69 5.15 -12.52
CA LYS A 41 16.04 4.84 -13.04
C LYS A 41 17.18 5.45 -12.22
N GLU A 42 16.94 6.53 -11.51
CA GLU A 42 17.93 7.25 -10.73
C GLU A 42 17.98 6.79 -9.26
N ASN A 43 17.25 5.75 -8.93
CA ASN A 43 17.15 5.26 -7.57
C ASN A 43 18.20 4.18 -7.33
N SER A 44 19.16 4.42 -6.43
CA SER A 44 20.19 3.46 -6.04
C SER A 44 19.66 2.29 -5.17
N ARG A 45 18.41 2.34 -4.74
CA ARG A 45 17.77 1.28 -3.95
C ARG A 45 17.12 0.22 -4.83
N THR A 46 17.07 -1.01 -4.32
CA THR A 46 16.28 -2.07 -4.97
C THR A 46 14.80 -1.80 -4.79
N ILE A 47 14.17 -1.17 -5.78
CA ILE A 47 12.74 -0.87 -5.81
C ILE A 47 12.08 -1.71 -6.91
N ASN A 48 11.02 -2.41 -6.56
CA ASN A 48 10.13 -3.04 -7.54
C ASN A 48 8.85 -2.22 -7.65
N VAL A 49 8.35 -2.05 -8.86
CA VAL A 49 7.09 -1.36 -9.13
C VAL A 49 6.13 -2.33 -9.81
N VAL A 50 5.00 -2.60 -9.15
CA VAL A 50 3.87 -3.28 -9.77
C VAL A 50 2.99 -2.20 -10.38
N THR A 51 3.00 -2.11 -11.70
CA THR A 51 2.28 -1.05 -12.45
C THR A 51 0.79 -1.33 -12.56
N SER A 52 -0.01 -0.32 -12.88
CA SER A 52 -1.46 -0.49 -13.17
C SER A 52 -1.73 -1.51 -14.27
N ALA A 53 -0.87 -1.60 -15.27
CA ALA A 53 -0.98 -2.61 -16.34
C ALA A 53 -0.72 -4.03 -15.78
N ALA A 54 0.30 -4.21 -14.94
CA ALA A 54 0.58 -5.48 -14.28
C ALA A 54 -0.58 -5.91 -13.38
N ILE A 55 -1.14 -4.98 -12.58
CA ILE A 55 -2.31 -5.22 -11.73
C ILE A 55 -3.49 -5.71 -12.57
N LYS A 56 -3.81 -4.99 -13.65
CA LYS A 56 -4.95 -5.33 -14.54
C LYS A 56 -4.79 -6.69 -15.23
N ASN A 57 -3.56 -7.07 -15.56
CA ASN A 57 -3.28 -8.32 -16.28
C ASN A 57 -3.00 -9.49 -15.32
N SER A 58 -3.01 -9.26 -14.01
CA SER A 58 -2.84 -10.27 -12.99
C SER A 58 -4.16 -11.01 -12.73
N ALA A 59 -4.07 -12.29 -12.34
CA ALA A 59 -5.19 -13.05 -11.81
C ALA A 59 -5.43 -12.79 -10.30
N ALA A 60 -4.71 -11.84 -9.70
CA ALA A 60 -4.88 -11.50 -8.29
C ALA A 60 -6.24 -10.84 -8.04
N THR A 61 -6.92 -11.25 -6.99
CA THR A 61 -8.23 -10.71 -6.59
C THR A 61 -8.11 -9.65 -5.47
N ASN A 62 -6.93 -9.56 -4.84
CA ASN A 62 -6.64 -8.63 -3.75
C ASN A 62 -5.13 -8.29 -3.70
N VAL A 63 -4.77 -7.33 -2.87
CA VAL A 63 -3.37 -6.87 -2.71
C VAL A 63 -2.44 -7.98 -2.21
N ALA A 64 -2.92 -8.87 -1.33
CA ALA A 64 -2.10 -9.97 -0.82
C ALA A 64 -1.72 -10.97 -1.92
N ASP A 65 -2.66 -11.31 -2.83
CA ASP A 65 -2.40 -12.15 -4.01
C ASP A 65 -1.36 -11.51 -4.94
N LEU A 66 -1.51 -10.21 -5.14
CA LEU A 66 -0.62 -9.45 -6.02
C LEU A 66 0.80 -9.38 -5.45
N LEU A 67 0.95 -9.13 -4.15
CA LEU A 67 2.23 -9.06 -3.48
C LEU A 67 2.92 -10.42 -3.41
N GLN A 68 2.18 -11.52 -3.30
CA GLN A 68 2.74 -12.88 -3.32
C GLN A 68 3.45 -13.22 -4.64
N GLN A 69 3.11 -12.53 -5.73
CA GLN A 69 3.78 -12.72 -7.04
C GLN A 69 5.12 -11.99 -7.13
N VAL A 70 5.47 -11.17 -6.14
CA VAL A 70 6.69 -10.36 -6.15
C VAL A 70 7.84 -11.11 -5.48
N ALA A 71 8.89 -11.40 -6.21
CA ALA A 71 10.07 -12.10 -5.67
C ALA A 71 10.60 -11.42 -4.40
N GLY A 72 10.83 -12.20 -3.33
CA GLY A 72 11.32 -11.72 -2.03
C GLY A 72 10.27 -11.07 -1.13
N VAL A 73 8.99 -11.09 -1.55
CA VAL A 73 7.83 -10.81 -0.69
C VAL A 73 7.16 -12.15 -0.37
N ASP A 74 6.83 -12.38 0.87
CA ASP A 74 6.12 -13.58 1.34
C ASP A 74 4.84 -13.14 2.06
N ILE A 75 3.70 -13.67 1.64
CA ILE A 75 2.40 -13.42 2.25
C ILE A 75 1.92 -14.71 2.90
N ARG A 76 1.87 -14.72 4.22
CA ARG A 76 1.39 -15.88 4.97
C ARG A 76 -0.05 -15.68 5.35
N ARG A 77 -0.93 -16.48 4.75
CA ARG A 77 -2.36 -16.46 5.00
C ARG A 77 -2.75 -17.55 5.98
N ARG A 78 -3.72 -17.23 6.82
CA ARG A 78 -4.31 -18.19 7.75
C ARG A 78 -5.56 -18.88 7.20
N GLY A 79 -5.91 -18.63 5.93
CA GLY A 79 -7.09 -19.22 5.27
C GLY A 79 -7.18 -18.82 3.80
N THR A 80 -8.40 -18.65 3.31
CA THR A 80 -8.71 -18.24 1.93
C THR A 80 -8.33 -16.79 1.64
N ALA A 81 -8.57 -16.34 0.40
CA ALA A 81 -8.24 -14.98 -0.05
C ALA A 81 -8.83 -13.84 0.80
N GLY A 82 -9.93 -14.07 1.52
CA GLY A 82 -10.56 -13.10 2.41
C GLY A 82 -10.02 -13.08 3.84
N SER A 83 -9.18 -14.05 4.23
CA SER A 83 -8.71 -14.22 5.61
C SER A 83 -7.57 -13.28 6.00
N GLN A 84 -7.09 -13.40 7.23
CA GLN A 84 -5.92 -12.68 7.74
C GLN A 84 -4.66 -13.04 6.95
N SER A 85 -3.82 -12.04 6.71
CA SER A 85 -2.55 -12.19 5.98
C SER A 85 -1.45 -11.38 6.64
N ASP A 86 -0.30 -12.00 6.82
CA ASP A 86 0.91 -11.37 7.34
C ASP A 86 1.89 -11.11 6.20
N LEU A 87 2.54 -9.95 6.22
CA LEU A 87 3.45 -9.48 5.19
C LEU A 87 4.90 -9.57 5.65
N TYR A 88 5.74 -10.24 4.87
CA TYR A 88 7.18 -10.41 5.12
C TYR A 88 7.98 -9.98 3.89
N ILE A 89 9.15 -9.39 4.10
CA ILE A 89 10.13 -9.10 3.03
C ILE A 89 11.46 -9.72 3.40
N ARG A 90 12.02 -10.54 2.49
CA ARG A 90 13.34 -11.16 2.62
C ARG A 90 13.55 -11.88 3.96
N GLY A 91 12.51 -12.52 4.48
CA GLY A 91 12.56 -13.29 5.73
C GLY A 91 12.47 -12.47 7.02
N GLY A 92 12.30 -11.17 6.94
CA GLY A 92 12.03 -10.34 8.13
C GLY A 92 10.60 -10.49 8.64
N GLY A 93 10.37 -10.16 9.91
CA GLY A 93 9.05 -10.24 10.54
C GLY A 93 8.03 -9.27 9.96
N PHE A 94 6.74 -9.58 10.16
CA PHE A 94 5.63 -8.72 9.70
C PHE A 94 5.63 -7.33 10.37
N ASP A 95 6.17 -7.20 11.55
CA ASP A 95 6.38 -5.93 12.29
C ASP A 95 7.66 -5.18 11.88
N GLN A 96 8.50 -5.80 11.03
CA GLN A 96 9.70 -5.21 10.46
C GLN A 96 9.51 -4.74 9.02
N THR A 97 8.31 -4.93 8.46
CA THR A 97 7.93 -4.56 7.11
C THR A 97 6.86 -3.49 7.16
N LEU A 98 7.15 -2.30 6.65
CA LEU A 98 6.22 -1.17 6.70
C LEU A 98 5.29 -1.17 5.49
N LEU A 99 3.98 -1.11 5.72
CA LEU A 99 2.98 -0.80 4.71
C LEU A 99 2.59 0.68 4.77
N LEU A 100 2.47 1.31 3.59
CA LEU A 100 1.97 2.67 3.44
C LEU A 100 0.85 2.73 2.40
N ILE A 101 -0.08 3.65 2.59
CA ILE A 101 -1.08 4.05 1.60
C ILE A 101 -0.87 5.53 1.28
N ASP A 102 -0.53 5.84 0.03
CA ASP A 102 -0.13 7.20 -0.39
C ASP A 102 0.92 7.85 0.52
N GLY A 103 1.80 7.04 1.13
CA GLY A 103 2.83 7.46 2.07
C GLY A 103 2.37 7.57 3.53
N ILE A 104 1.11 7.36 3.86
CA ILE A 104 0.62 7.27 5.25
C ILE A 104 0.96 5.90 5.81
N LYS A 105 1.66 5.85 6.94
CA LYS A 105 2.06 4.60 7.61
C LYS A 105 0.85 3.87 8.18
N MET A 106 0.76 2.59 7.89
CA MET A 106 -0.33 1.70 8.31
C MET A 106 0.02 0.84 9.52
N ASP A 107 1.03 1.25 10.29
CA ASP A 107 1.42 0.62 11.55
C ASP A 107 0.28 0.67 12.59
N ASP A 108 0.07 -0.43 13.32
CA ASP A 108 -0.97 -0.54 14.33
C ASP A 108 -0.40 -0.60 15.75
N ALA A 109 -1.12 -0.03 16.73
CA ALA A 109 -0.69 0.01 18.12
C ALA A 109 -0.90 -1.33 18.86
N GLN A 110 -1.77 -2.20 18.33
CA GLN A 110 -2.07 -3.50 18.90
C GLN A 110 -1.08 -4.56 18.41
N THR A 111 -1.00 -4.73 17.09
CA THR A 111 -0.20 -5.80 16.47
C THR A 111 0.11 -5.50 14.99
N GLY A 112 1.24 -6.01 14.51
CA GLY A 112 1.59 -5.98 13.09
C GLY A 112 0.74 -6.92 12.21
N HIS A 113 0.04 -7.90 12.78
CA HIS A 113 -0.85 -8.81 12.04
C HIS A 113 -2.01 -8.09 11.33
N HIS A 114 -2.42 -6.93 11.81
CA HIS A 114 -3.53 -6.16 11.23
C HIS A 114 -3.10 -5.20 10.11
N THR A 115 -1.81 -5.15 9.77
CA THR A 115 -1.28 -4.26 8.72
C THR A 115 -1.97 -4.48 7.38
N MET A 116 -2.20 -5.74 6.99
CA MET A 116 -2.85 -6.08 5.72
C MET A 116 -4.40 -5.99 5.75
N ASN A 117 -5.01 -5.80 6.91
CA ASN A 117 -6.47 -5.62 7.01
C ASN A 117 -6.97 -4.29 6.41
N ALA A 118 -6.06 -3.34 6.18
CA ALA A 118 -6.34 -2.06 5.52
C ALA A 118 -5.96 -2.06 4.03
N ALA A 119 -5.84 -3.24 3.41
CA ALA A 119 -5.48 -3.36 1.99
C ALA A 119 -6.60 -2.86 1.07
N LEU A 120 -6.23 -1.99 0.14
CA LEU A 120 -7.15 -1.34 -0.80
C LEU A 120 -7.65 -2.30 -1.90
N PRO A 121 -8.86 -2.08 -2.46
CA PRO A 121 -9.29 -2.78 -3.68
C PRO A 121 -8.38 -2.44 -4.86
N LEU A 122 -8.13 -3.43 -5.72
CA LEU A 122 -7.19 -3.30 -6.85
C LEU A 122 -7.61 -2.20 -7.85
N GLU A 123 -8.90 -1.94 -7.97
CA GLU A 123 -9.50 -0.97 -8.89
C GLU A 123 -9.04 0.46 -8.64
N VAL A 124 -8.73 0.80 -7.39
CA VAL A 124 -8.31 2.16 -7.00
C VAL A 124 -6.80 2.32 -6.93
N ILE A 125 -6.03 1.25 -7.14
CA ILE A 125 -4.57 1.27 -7.08
C ILE A 125 -4.00 1.69 -8.44
N GLU A 126 -3.10 2.69 -8.41
CA GLU A 126 -2.32 3.12 -9.57
C GLU A 126 -1.08 2.24 -9.76
N ARG A 127 -0.36 1.98 -8.66
CA ARG A 127 0.82 1.12 -8.61
C ARG A 127 1.17 0.77 -7.18
N ILE A 128 2.03 -0.24 -7.02
CA ILE A 128 2.63 -0.58 -5.73
C ILE A 128 4.14 -0.45 -5.86
N GLU A 129 4.75 0.32 -4.96
CA GLU A 129 6.20 0.54 -4.87
C GLU A 129 6.74 -0.28 -3.71
N ILE A 130 7.71 -1.15 -3.97
CA ILE A 130 8.25 -2.10 -2.99
C ILE A 130 9.74 -1.83 -2.85
N ILE A 131 10.15 -1.28 -1.71
CA ILE A 131 11.55 -1.14 -1.33
C ILE A 131 11.97 -2.42 -0.62
N LYS A 132 12.96 -3.14 -1.16
CA LYS A 132 13.51 -4.36 -0.59
C LYS A 132 14.86 -4.08 0.05
N GLY A 133 14.89 -4.09 1.36
CA GLY A 133 16.07 -3.80 2.16
C GLY A 133 15.81 -2.65 3.13
N PRO A 134 16.81 -2.25 3.92
CA PRO A 134 16.64 -1.27 4.99
C PRO A 134 16.09 0.06 4.50
N ALA A 135 14.90 0.43 4.95
CA ALA A 135 14.24 1.70 4.66
C ALA A 135 14.08 2.57 5.92
N ALA A 136 14.57 2.08 7.06
CA ALA A 136 14.41 2.74 8.36
C ALA A 136 15.06 4.13 8.43
N ARG A 137 16.14 4.40 7.65
CA ARG A 137 16.74 5.73 7.58
C ARG A 137 15.81 6.80 7.00
N VAL A 138 14.72 6.38 6.31
CA VAL A 138 13.74 7.28 5.69
C VAL A 138 12.43 7.27 6.47
N PHE A 139 12.00 6.09 6.88
CA PHE A 139 10.69 5.90 7.50
C PHE A 139 10.75 5.72 9.03
N GLY A 140 11.94 5.48 9.60
CA GLY A 140 12.09 5.14 11.01
C GLY A 140 11.76 3.68 11.28
N GLN A 141 11.12 3.41 12.41
CA GLN A 141 10.78 2.05 12.85
C GLN A 141 9.84 1.32 11.84
N ASN A 142 9.75 0.00 12.01
CA ASN A 142 8.95 -0.93 11.20
C ASN A 142 9.37 -1.05 9.73
N ALA A 143 10.45 -0.37 9.30
CA ALA A 143 10.95 -0.42 7.93
C ALA A 143 12.36 -1.03 7.84
N PHE A 144 12.64 -2.08 8.63
CA PHE A 144 13.96 -2.70 8.70
C PHE A 144 14.25 -3.60 7.49
N THR A 145 13.28 -4.39 7.06
CA THR A 145 13.43 -5.33 5.94
C THR A 145 12.93 -4.76 4.62
N GLY A 146 12.11 -3.73 4.70
CA GLY A 146 11.56 -3.03 3.54
C GLY A 146 10.34 -2.19 3.84
N ALA A 147 9.83 -1.57 2.79
CA ALA A 147 8.58 -0.81 2.83
C ALA A 147 7.79 -1.04 1.55
N ILE A 148 6.47 -1.11 1.67
CA ILE A 148 5.53 -1.22 0.55
C ILE A 148 4.63 0.01 0.59
N ASN A 149 4.61 0.79 -0.50
CA ASN A 149 3.71 1.92 -0.63
C ASN A 149 2.68 1.67 -1.72
N ILE A 150 1.42 1.58 -1.33
CA ILE A 150 0.30 1.48 -2.26
C ILE A 150 -0.06 2.90 -2.69
N VAL A 151 0.18 3.22 -3.95
CA VAL A 151 -0.15 4.52 -4.54
C VAL A 151 -1.52 4.43 -5.18
N THR A 152 -2.46 5.25 -4.75
CA THR A 152 -3.83 5.25 -5.26
C THR A 152 -3.96 6.14 -6.50
N LYS A 153 -4.91 5.81 -7.37
CA LYS A 153 -5.21 6.58 -8.57
C LYS A 153 -5.59 8.01 -8.21
N LYS A 154 -5.08 8.96 -9.00
CA LYS A 154 -5.40 10.38 -8.86
C LYS A 154 -6.55 10.81 -9.76
N LYS A 155 -6.82 10.05 -10.80
CA LYS A 155 -7.89 10.29 -11.76
C LYS A 155 -8.44 8.97 -12.30
N LEU A 156 -9.72 8.99 -12.59
CA LEU A 156 -10.41 7.95 -13.33
C LEU A 156 -11.44 8.68 -14.21
N SER A 157 -11.06 8.95 -15.45
CA SER A 157 -11.78 9.91 -16.31
C SER A 157 -13.17 9.41 -16.67
N ASN A 158 -14.21 10.05 -16.09
CA ASN A 158 -15.63 9.87 -16.42
C ASN A 158 -16.03 8.40 -16.64
N LYS A 159 -15.62 7.53 -15.72
CA LYS A 159 -15.76 6.07 -15.85
C LYS A 159 -16.59 5.50 -14.72
N VAL A 160 -17.47 4.57 -15.07
CA VAL A 160 -18.12 3.65 -14.13
C VAL A 160 -17.59 2.26 -14.44
N SER A 161 -17.17 1.53 -13.43
CA SER A 161 -16.73 0.14 -13.55
C SER A 161 -17.51 -0.69 -12.53
N ILE A 162 -18.14 -1.75 -12.99
CA ILE A 162 -18.82 -2.72 -12.13
C ILE A 162 -18.07 -4.03 -12.30
N ASN A 163 -17.76 -4.70 -11.20
CA ASN A 163 -17.18 -6.02 -11.18
C ASN A 163 -18.14 -6.99 -10.48
N LEU A 164 -18.28 -8.18 -11.06
CA LEU A 164 -19.07 -9.27 -10.49
C LEU A 164 -18.32 -10.57 -10.76
N GLU A 165 -17.95 -11.25 -9.69
CA GLU A 165 -17.24 -12.54 -9.77
C GLU A 165 -17.95 -13.54 -8.85
N ALA A 166 -18.10 -14.77 -9.32
CA ALA A 166 -18.61 -15.88 -8.55
C ALA A 166 -17.63 -17.05 -8.62
N GLY A 167 -17.52 -17.80 -7.53
CA GLY A 167 -16.58 -18.91 -7.41
C GLY A 167 -17.11 -20.06 -6.59
N SER A 168 -16.27 -21.04 -6.35
CA SER A 168 -16.57 -22.18 -5.47
C SER A 168 -16.79 -21.73 -4.03
N PHE A 169 -17.47 -22.54 -3.24
CA PHE A 169 -17.75 -22.29 -1.82
C PHE A 169 -18.56 -21.02 -1.57
N GLY A 170 -19.57 -20.76 -2.40
CA GLY A 170 -20.41 -19.57 -2.27
C GLY A 170 -19.65 -18.24 -2.47
N GLN A 171 -18.45 -18.27 -3.04
CA GLN A 171 -17.69 -17.03 -3.25
C GLN A 171 -18.44 -16.09 -4.20
N LEU A 172 -18.66 -14.88 -3.72
CA LEU A 172 -19.26 -13.79 -4.47
C LEU A 172 -18.48 -12.50 -4.19
N ASN A 173 -17.99 -11.89 -5.26
CA ASN A 173 -17.35 -10.57 -5.23
C ASN A 173 -18.15 -9.63 -6.13
N TYR A 174 -18.61 -8.52 -5.57
CA TYR A 174 -19.26 -7.47 -6.33
C TYR A 174 -18.76 -6.11 -5.91
N SER A 175 -18.47 -5.27 -6.87
CA SER A 175 -17.99 -3.92 -6.60
C SER A 175 -18.39 -2.92 -7.68
N ALA A 176 -18.41 -1.64 -7.30
CA ALA A 176 -18.60 -0.53 -8.20
C ALA A 176 -17.55 0.55 -7.93
N THR A 177 -16.94 1.04 -9.00
CA THR A 177 -15.98 2.14 -8.96
C THR A 177 -16.46 3.25 -9.89
N VAL A 178 -16.54 4.47 -9.39
CA VAL A 178 -16.94 5.65 -10.15
C VAL A 178 -15.81 6.67 -10.13
N GLY A 179 -15.46 7.16 -11.31
CA GLY A 179 -14.52 8.27 -11.48
C GLY A 179 -15.17 9.43 -12.22
N LYS A 180 -14.97 10.63 -11.72
CA LYS A 180 -15.44 11.87 -12.36
C LYS A 180 -14.33 12.89 -12.39
N GLU A 181 -14.08 13.40 -13.58
CA GLU A 181 -13.14 14.48 -13.86
C GLU A 181 -13.90 15.76 -14.16
N TYR A 182 -13.52 16.81 -13.46
CA TYR A 182 -13.88 18.20 -13.76
C TYR A 182 -12.60 18.97 -14.09
N GLU A 183 -12.75 20.19 -14.55
CA GLU A 183 -11.60 21.01 -14.94
C GLU A 183 -10.57 21.17 -13.80
N ASN A 184 -11.05 21.40 -12.58
CA ASN A 184 -10.21 21.68 -11.41
C ASN A 184 -10.39 20.66 -10.26
N THR A 185 -11.16 19.60 -10.49
CA THR A 185 -11.47 18.59 -9.46
C THR A 185 -11.46 17.19 -10.08
N SER A 186 -10.98 16.21 -9.32
CA SER A 186 -11.08 14.80 -9.65
C SER A 186 -11.65 14.05 -8.44
N ILE A 187 -12.63 13.19 -8.67
CA ILE A 187 -13.26 12.37 -7.61
C ILE A 187 -13.24 10.92 -8.05
N ILE A 188 -12.86 10.02 -7.15
CA ILE A 188 -12.94 8.58 -7.30
C ILE A 188 -13.65 8.02 -6.07
N ALA A 189 -14.70 7.26 -6.28
CA ALA A 189 -15.40 6.52 -5.24
C ALA A 189 -15.47 5.04 -5.59
N HIS A 190 -15.35 4.18 -4.59
CA HIS A 190 -15.48 2.74 -4.74
C HIS A 190 -16.23 2.17 -3.54
N ALA A 191 -17.05 1.15 -3.81
CA ALA A 191 -17.69 0.30 -2.81
C ALA A 191 -17.67 -1.14 -3.32
N GLY A 192 -17.33 -2.09 -2.47
CA GLY A 192 -17.27 -3.50 -2.82
C GLY A 192 -17.49 -4.41 -1.63
N SER A 193 -17.91 -5.64 -1.92
CA SER A 193 -18.09 -6.73 -0.96
C SER A 193 -17.55 -8.02 -1.56
N LEU A 194 -16.79 -8.77 -0.77
CA LEU A 194 -16.26 -10.08 -1.09
C LEU A 194 -16.63 -11.03 0.05
N ASN A 195 -17.38 -12.07 -0.25
CA ASN A 195 -17.83 -13.06 0.73
C ASN A 195 -17.66 -14.49 0.20
N SER A 196 -17.64 -15.46 1.11
CA SER A 196 -17.60 -16.88 0.83
C SER A 196 -17.99 -17.67 2.08
N ASP A 197 -18.60 -18.83 1.88
CA ASP A 197 -18.90 -19.80 2.95
C ASP A 197 -17.64 -20.52 3.46
N GLY A 198 -16.51 -20.38 2.75
CA GLY A 198 -15.26 -21.06 3.08
C GLY A 198 -15.20 -22.51 2.58
N TYR A 199 -13.97 -23.04 2.36
CA TYR A 199 -13.74 -24.39 1.83
C TYR A 199 -13.63 -25.46 2.94
N ARG A 200 -13.66 -25.04 4.20
CA ARG A 200 -13.65 -25.91 5.40
C ARG A 200 -14.46 -25.25 6.52
N THR A 201 -14.70 -26.01 7.59
CA THR A 201 -15.42 -25.53 8.77
C THR A 201 -14.82 -24.22 9.28
N ASN A 202 -15.69 -23.27 9.63
CA ASN A 202 -15.34 -21.98 10.23
C ASN A 202 -14.21 -21.22 9.48
N SER A 203 -14.31 -21.20 8.14
CA SER A 203 -13.39 -20.46 7.26
C SER A 203 -14.15 -19.52 6.29
N ASP A 204 -15.39 -19.21 6.65
CA ASP A 204 -16.21 -18.21 5.98
C ASP A 204 -15.65 -16.81 6.17
N TYR A 205 -15.94 -15.91 5.24
CA TYR A 205 -15.56 -14.51 5.36
C TYR A 205 -16.53 -13.58 4.65
N GLU A 206 -16.61 -12.37 5.18
CA GLU A 206 -17.30 -11.23 4.60
C GLU A 206 -16.38 -9.99 4.72
N ASN A 207 -15.99 -9.41 3.60
CA ASN A 207 -15.11 -8.24 3.54
C ASN A 207 -15.80 -7.13 2.76
N ASN A 208 -16.16 -6.05 3.43
CA ASN A 208 -16.71 -4.86 2.82
C ASN A 208 -15.65 -3.76 2.76
N ASN A 209 -15.55 -3.06 1.64
CA ASN A 209 -14.57 -2.02 1.46
C ASN A 209 -15.17 -0.79 0.77
N TYR A 210 -14.76 0.38 1.24
CA TYR A 210 -15.20 1.67 0.73
C TYR A 210 -13.98 2.59 0.58
N PHE A 211 -13.94 3.30 -0.51
CA PHE A 211 -12.86 4.22 -0.82
C PHE A 211 -13.41 5.50 -1.45
N LEU A 212 -12.89 6.63 -1.01
CA LEU A 212 -13.15 7.93 -1.60
C LEU A 212 -11.84 8.70 -1.72
N LYS A 213 -11.53 9.20 -2.91
CA LYS A 213 -10.44 10.15 -3.13
C LYS A 213 -10.94 11.36 -3.90
N GLY A 214 -10.68 12.55 -3.36
CA GLY A 214 -10.93 13.82 -4.00
C GLY A 214 -9.64 14.60 -4.21
N ILE A 215 -9.47 15.21 -5.38
CA ILE A 215 -8.39 16.17 -5.63
C ILE A 215 -9.05 17.45 -6.09
N PHE A 216 -8.87 18.51 -5.32
CA PHE A 216 -9.46 19.82 -5.52
C PHE A 216 -8.37 20.82 -5.88
N ASN A 217 -8.74 21.88 -6.59
CA ASN A 217 -7.83 22.95 -7.00
C ASN A 217 -6.58 22.45 -7.74
N LYS A 218 -6.76 21.50 -8.67
CA LYS A 218 -5.68 20.78 -9.39
C LYS A 218 -4.70 21.72 -10.11
N LYS A 219 -5.20 22.84 -10.64
CA LYS A 219 -4.39 23.75 -11.48
C LYS A 219 -3.42 24.61 -10.67
N ASN A 220 -3.82 24.98 -9.46
CA ASN A 220 -3.05 25.91 -8.64
C ASN A 220 -2.37 25.18 -7.49
N GLN A 221 -3.15 24.85 -6.47
CA GLN A 221 -2.69 24.25 -5.22
C GLN A 221 -3.51 23.00 -4.95
N PRO A 222 -3.10 21.80 -5.40
CA PRO A 222 -3.91 20.60 -5.24
C PRO A 222 -4.06 20.23 -3.76
N ILE A 223 -5.30 20.04 -3.34
CA ILE A 223 -5.65 19.47 -2.03
C ILE A 223 -6.18 18.07 -2.30
N GLU A 224 -5.49 17.08 -1.78
CA GLU A 224 -5.88 15.67 -1.89
C GLU A 224 -6.56 15.24 -0.58
N VAL A 225 -7.76 14.68 -0.68
CA VAL A 225 -8.51 14.07 0.43
C VAL A 225 -8.65 12.59 0.13
N LEU A 226 -8.28 11.75 1.07
CA LEU A 226 -8.39 10.30 1.02
C LEU A 226 -9.22 9.82 2.20
N ALA A 227 -10.24 9.02 1.96
CA ALA A 227 -11.00 8.32 2.99
C ALA A 227 -11.17 6.85 2.61
N THR A 228 -10.95 5.94 3.56
CA THR A 228 -11.19 4.51 3.40
C THR A 228 -11.90 3.94 4.61
N PHE A 229 -12.72 2.94 4.38
CA PHE A 229 -13.30 2.12 5.45
C PHE A 229 -13.34 0.66 5.01
N PHE A 230 -12.88 -0.22 5.88
CA PHE A 230 -12.89 -1.67 5.70
C PHE A 230 -13.58 -2.31 6.88
N ASP A 231 -14.50 -3.23 6.60
CA ASP A 231 -15.16 -4.08 7.57
C ASP A 231 -14.96 -5.53 7.13
N LYS A 232 -14.38 -6.34 8.01
CA LYS A 232 -13.98 -7.71 7.70
C LYS A 232 -14.41 -8.63 8.83
N LYS A 233 -15.09 -9.70 8.49
CA LYS A 233 -15.57 -10.75 9.38
C LYS A 233 -15.07 -12.09 8.87
N ILE A 234 -14.43 -12.88 9.72
CA ILE A 234 -13.85 -14.16 9.33
C ILE A 234 -14.09 -15.23 10.38
N GLY A 235 -14.43 -16.44 9.93
CA GLY A 235 -14.22 -17.63 10.70
C GLY A 235 -12.73 -17.90 10.83
N ALA A 236 -12.22 -17.97 12.05
CA ALA A 236 -10.78 -17.96 12.36
C ALA A 236 -10.30 -19.36 12.80
N GLU A 237 -10.73 -20.42 12.10
CA GLU A 237 -10.42 -21.80 12.44
C GLU A 237 -8.92 -22.06 12.64
N ASN A 238 -8.54 -22.48 13.84
CA ASN A 238 -7.15 -22.77 14.24
C ASN A 238 -6.19 -21.56 14.14
N PHE A 239 -6.65 -20.31 14.32
CA PHE A 239 -5.77 -19.17 14.30
C PHE A 239 -4.92 -19.07 15.57
N TYR A 240 -5.54 -19.27 16.73
CA TYR A 240 -4.91 -19.11 18.03
C TYR A 240 -4.95 -20.36 18.88
N THR A 241 -5.82 -21.34 18.55
CA THR A 241 -5.89 -22.64 19.23
C THR A 241 -6.15 -23.76 18.23
N THR A 242 -5.73 -24.96 18.56
CA THR A 242 -6.02 -26.20 17.80
C THR A 242 -7.15 -27.01 18.40
N ASN A 243 -7.87 -26.48 19.38
CA ASN A 243 -9.00 -27.18 20.01
C ASN A 243 -10.22 -27.19 19.06
N PRO A 244 -10.63 -28.35 18.53
CA PRO A 244 -11.71 -28.43 17.55
C PRO A 244 -13.10 -28.09 18.11
N ALA A 245 -13.24 -27.93 19.43
CA ALA A 245 -14.47 -27.49 20.06
C ALA A 245 -14.65 -25.97 20.08
N TRP A 246 -13.65 -25.23 19.59
CA TRP A 246 -13.65 -23.76 19.61
C TRP A 246 -13.65 -23.22 18.18
N ASN A 247 -14.78 -22.68 17.78
CA ASN A 247 -14.96 -22.03 16.48
C ASN A 247 -14.60 -20.54 16.61
N GLU A 248 -13.31 -20.26 16.59
CA GLU A 248 -12.77 -18.90 16.69
C GLU A 248 -13.35 -17.97 15.61
N TYR A 249 -13.55 -16.70 15.95
CA TYR A 249 -14.08 -15.69 15.04
C TYR A 249 -13.39 -14.36 15.27
N GLU A 250 -13.13 -13.66 14.19
CA GLU A 250 -12.49 -12.33 14.22
C GLU A 250 -13.28 -11.34 13.35
N GLU A 251 -13.51 -10.16 13.90
CA GLU A 251 -14.10 -9.03 13.19
C GLU A 251 -13.17 -7.83 13.29
N THR A 252 -12.74 -7.27 12.16
CA THR A 252 -11.86 -6.12 12.11
C THR A 252 -12.44 -4.99 11.29
N GLN A 253 -12.31 -3.77 11.80
CA GLN A 253 -12.67 -2.55 11.09
C GLN A 253 -11.48 -1.62 11.00
N ASN A 254 -11.26 -1.01 9.84
CA ASN A 254 -10.20 -0.04 9.64
C ASN A 254 -10.72 1.18 8.90
N SER A 255 -10.43 2.36 9.46
CA SER A 255 -10.71 3.65 8.83
C SER A 255 -9.41 4.42 8.63
N LEU A 256 -9.31 5.12 7.52
CA LEU A 256 -8.24 6.07 7.23
C LEU A 256 -8.86 7.34 6.65
N LEU A 257 -8.48 8.49 7.21
CA LEU A 257 -8.76 9.80 6.64
C LEU A 257 -7.43 10.56 6.54
N GLY A 258 -7.13 11.06 5.34
CA GLY A 258 -5.93 11.83 5.08
C GLY A 258 -6.23 13.07 4.26
N VAL A 259 -5.62 14.19 4.60
CA VAL A 259 -5.64 15.42 3.82
C VAL A 259 -4.21 15.86 3.57
N SER A 260 -3.84 16.09 2.33
CA SER A 260 -2.50 16.52 1.95
C SER A 260 -2.54 17.56 0.85
N THR A 261 -1.47 18.32 0.76
CA THR A 261 -1.25 19.26 -0.34
C THR A 261 0.23 19.27 -0.71
N THR A 262 0.60 19.91 -1.81
CA THR A 262 1.99 20.03 -2.24
C THR A 262 2.24 21.42 -2.80
N PHE A 263 3.12 22.16 -2.16
CA PHE A 263 3.65 23.43 -2.65
C PHE A 263 4.91 23.18 -3.45
N ARG A 264 5.03 23.81 -4.61
CA ARG A 264 6.22 23.71 -5.48
C ARG A 264 6.71 25.10 -5.87
N THR A 265 8.01 25.27 -5.77
CA THR A 265 8.77 26.36 -6.41
C THR A 265 9.84 25.71 -7.29
N GLU A 266 10.69 26.50 -7.93
CA GLU A 266 11.82 25.98 -8.71
C GLU A 266 12.77 25.11 -7.88
N LYS A 267 13.02 25.49 -6.61
CA LYS A 267 13.99 24.82 -5.74
C LYS A 267 13.36 23.99 -4.63
N PHE A 268 12.11 24.29 -4.23
CA PHE A 268 11.46 23.64 -3.10
C PHE A 268 10.21 22.88 -3.50
N LYS A 269 10.04 21.72 -2.92
CA LYS A 269 8.77 21.00 -2.85
C LYS A 269 8.47 20.74 -1.38
N ILE A 270 7.31 21.20 -0.91
CA ILE A 270 6.83 21.03 0.47
C ILE A 270 5.50 20.28 0.41
N SER A 271 5.42 19.15 1.11
CA SER A 271 4.25 18.27 1.10
C SER A 271 3.75 18.03 2.52
N PRO A 272 2.94 18.93 3.10
CA PRO A 272 2.30 18.71 4.38
C PRO A 272 1.12 17.76 4.26
N ARG A 273 0.85 17.01 5.34
CA ARG A 273 -0.23 16.06 5.48
C ARG A 273 -0.72 16.02 6.92
N ILE A 274 -2.03 15.84 7.08
CA ILE A 274 -2.65 15.42 8.34
C ILE A 274 -3.42 14.13 8.08
N TYR A 275 -3.47 13.24 9.06
CA TYR A 275 -4.20 11.99 8.92
C TYR A 275 -4.73 11.48 10.26
N TRP A 276 -5.80 10.72 10.17
CA TRP A 276 -6.37 9.93 11.25
C TRP A 276 -6.60 8.51 10.76
N ARG A 277 -6.24 7.56 11.60
CA ARG A 277 -6.50 6.14 11.39
C ARG A 277 -7.17 5.58 12.63
N ARG A 278 -8.16 4.69 12.44
CA ARG A 278 -8.79 3.90 13.48
C ARG A 278 -8.76 2.43 13.07
N GLY A 279 -8.36 1.57 14.00
CA GLY A 279 -8.53 0.14 13.95
C GLY A 279 -9.47 -0.32 15.04
N GLN A 280 -10.28 -1.31 14.76
CA GLN A 280 -11.06 -2.05 15.75
C GLN A 280 -10.91 -3.54 15.44
N ASP A 281 -10.74 -4.34 16.47
CA ASP A 281 -10.61 -5.78 16.40
C ASP A 281 -11.43 -6.40 17.52
N ILE A 282 -12.31 -7.33 17.15
CA ILE A 282 -13.09 -8.17 18.05
C ILE A 282 -12.71 -9.62 17.78
N PHE A 283 -12.13 -10.26 18.78
CA PHE A 283 -11.85 -11.68 18.74
C PHE A 283 -12.81 -12.43 19.68
N LEU A 284 -13.42 -13.51 19.18
CA LEU A 284 -14.25 -14.46 19.94
C LEU A 284 -13.60 -15.82 19.91
N LEU A 285 -13.41 -16.45 21.06
CA LEU A 285 -12.88 -17.81 21.14
C LEU A 285 -13.93 -18.85 20.73
N LYS A 286 -15.21 -18.53 20.99
CA LYS A 286 -16.39 -19.30 20.54
C LYS A 286 -17.38 -18.37 19.88
N ARG A 287 -17.52 -18.50 18.57
CA ARG A 287 -18.44 -17.67 17.77
C ARG A 287 -19.89 -17.81 18.19
N ASP A 288 -20.30 -19.02 18.57
CA ASP A 288 -21.64 -19.38 19.00
C ASP A 288 -21.92 -19.04 20.47
N ASP A 289 -20.89 -18.75 21.26
CA ASP A 289 -21.00 -18.26 22.64
C ASP A 289 -20.05 -17.10 22.89
N PRO A 290 -20.37 -15.88 22.44
CA PRO A 290 -19.53 -14.69 22.64
C PRO A 290 -19.28 -14.33 24.10
N SER A 291 -20.09 -14.82 25.02
CA SER A 291 -19.92 -14.59 26.45
C SER A 291 -18.80 -15.41 27.08
N PHE A 292 -18.38 -16.50 26.42
CA PHE A 292 -17.33 -17.39 26.90
C PHE A 292 -15.96 -16.69 26.94
N PHE A 293 -15.60 -16.01 25.84
CA PHE A 293 -14.41 -15.15 25.77
C PHE A 293 -14.54 -14.19 24.59
N ARG A 294 -14.50 -12.92 24.88
CA ARG A 294 -14.45 -11.83 23.90
C ARG A 294 -13.33 -10.88 24.25
N ASN A 295 -12.58 -10.48 23.24
CA ASN A 295 -11.52 -9.49 23.38
C ASN A 295 -11.75 -8.38 22.35
N LEU A 296 -11.85 -7.14 22.82
CA LEU A 296 -12.03 -5.96 21.98
C LEU A 296 -10.81 -5.06 22.09
N HIS A 297 -10.27 -4.67 20.94
CA HIS A 297 -9.22 -3.67 20.82
C HIS A 297 -9.69 -2.54 19.92
N ILE A 298 -9.49 -1.31 20.37
CA ILE A 298 -9.74 -0.11 19.57
C ILE A 298 -8.47 0.72 19.56
N THR A 299 -7.91 0.94 18.37
CA THR A 299 -6.73 1.77 18.17
C THR A 299 -7.09 3.04 17.42
N ASN A 300 -6.44 4.15 17.75
CA ASN A 300 -6.52 5.39 17.01
C ASN A 300 -5.10 5.95 16.85
N LYS A 301 -4.82 6.49 15.68
CA LYS A 301 -3.60 7.24 15.38
C LYS A 301 -3.96 8.55 14.70
N VAL A 302 -3.49 9.66 15.26
CA VAL A 302 -3.56 10.98 14.63
C VAL A 302 -2.15 11.44 14.35
N GLY A 303 -1.90 11.95 13.16
CA GLY A 303 -0.57 12.38 12.75
C GLY A 303 -0.57 13.61 11.87
N VAL A 304 0.54 14.35 11.98
CA VAL A 304 0.89 15.47 11.11
C VAL A 304 2.27 15.20 10.55
N GLU A 305 2.42 15.34 9.25
CA GLU A 305 3.67 15.11 8.53
C GLU A 305 3.96 16.29 7.60
N ALA A 306 5.23 16.66 7.50
CA ALA A 306 5.70 17.60 6.48
C ALA A 306 7.00 17.09 5.89
N ASN A 307 7.02 16.90 4.56
CA ASN A 307 8.19 16.50 3.79
C ASN A 307 8.63 17.67 2.92
N VAL A 308 9.93 17.95 2.92
CA VAL A 308 10.54 19.01 2.14
C VAL A 308 11.66 18.42 1.29
N SER A 309 11.67 18.77 0.01
CA SER A 309 12.78 18.49 -0.90
C SER A 309 13.31 19.82 -1.41
N TYR A 310 14.64 20.00 -1.32
CA TYR A 310 15.37 21.18 -1.80
C TYR A 310 16.38 20.77 -2.87
N THR A 311 16.25 21.34 -4.05
CA THR A 311 17.14 21.11 -5.19
C THR A 311 18.15 22.26 -5.31
N SER A 312 19.44 21.94 -5.35
CA SER A 312 20.55 22.87 -5.52
C SER A 312 21.55 22.34 -6.53
N GLU A 313 22.58 23.12 -6.86
CA GLU A 313 23.70 22.67 -7.68
C GLU A 313 24.50 21.54 -7.02
N MET A 314 24.48 21.45 -5.70
CA MET A 314 25.16 20.40 -4.92
C MET A 314 24.36 19.10 -4.84
N GLY A 315 23.15 19.05 -5.37
CA GLY A 315 22.28 17.89 -5.32
C GLY A 315 20.92 18.17 -4.69
N ILE A 316 20.26 17.10 -4.21
CA ILE A 316 18.90 17.16 -3.67
C ILE A 316 18.94 16.82 -2.18
N THR A 317 18.46 17.72 -1.34
CA THR A 317 18.29 17.51 0.10
C THR A 317 16.83 17.22 0.43
N GLY A 318 16.56 16.11 1.08
CA GLY A 318 15.26 15.76 1.64
C GLY A 318 15.27 15.83 3.16
N PHE A 319 14.32 16.52 3.75
CA PHE A 319 14.11 16.51 5.19
C PHE A 319 12.63 16.54 5.53
N GLY A 320 12.28 16.09 6.72
CA GLY A 320 10.92 16.17 7.17
C GLY A 320 10.70 15.71 8.59
N ILE A 321 9.47 15.92 9.02
CA ILE A 321 8.97 15.60 10.35
C ILE A 321 7.65 14.83 10.24
N ASP A 322 7.48 13.82 11.09
CA ASP A 322 6.24 13.08 11.27
C ASP A 322 5.98 13.00 12.78
N ILE A 323 4.95 13.68 13.26
CA ILE A 323 4.53 13.64 14.67
C ILE A 323 3.18 12.94 14.70
N SER A 324 3.08 11.90 15.53
CA SER A 324 1.84 11.15 15.69
C SER A 324 1.59 10.76 17.15
N ARG A 325 0.31 10.59 17.47
CA ARG A 325 -0.14 10.09 18.75
C ARG A 325 -1.02 8.88 18.55
N PHE A 326 -0.67 7.81 19.24
CA PHE A 326 -1.37 6.54 19.26
C PHE A 326 -2.19 6.44 20.54
N PHE A 327 -3.36 5.86 20.42
CA PHE A 327 -4.24 5.49 21.53
C PHE A 327 -4.69 4.06 21.33
N ILE A 328 -4.72 3.29 22.39
CA ILE A 328 -5.34 1.97 22.42
C ILE A 328 -6.26 1.88 23.64
N SER A 329 -7.46 1.35 23.40
CA SER A 329 -8.39 0.86 24.43
C SER A 329 -8.60 -0.62 24.17
N SER A 330 -8.32 -1.45 25.13
CA SER A 330 -8.26 -2.91 24.94
C SER A 330 -8.70 -3.61 26.21
N ASP A 331 -9.51 -4.65 26.06
CA ASP A 331 -9.91 -5.49 27.19
C ASP A 331 -8.69 -6.17 27.84
N ASN A 332 -7.70 -6.53 27.05
CA ASN A 332 -6.50 -7.27 27.48
C ASN A 332 -5.30 -6.38 27.82
N LEU A 333 -5.08 -5.31 27.02
CA LEU A 333 -3.91 -4.43 27.15
C LEU A 333 -4.19 -3.17 27.97
N GLY A 334 -5.47 -2.91 28.31
CA GLY A 334 -5.92 -1.70 28.99
C GLY A 334 -5.86 -0.45 28.09
N ASN A 335 -5.96 0.71 28.71
CA ASN A 335 -5.91 2.00 28.02
C ASN A 335 -4.48 2.54 28.03
N ARG A 336 -3.91 2.75 26.86
CA ARG A 336 -2.55 3.27 26.70
C ARG A 336 -2.49 4.33 25.60
N ASN A 337 -1.46 5.17 25.68
CA ASN A 337 -1.16 6.12 24.61
C ASN A 337 0.36 6.26 24.46
N ARG A 338 0.78 6.64 23.25
CA ARG A 338 2.18 6.87 22.90
C ARG A 338 2.26 8.06 21.96
N THR A 339 3.20 8.95 22.18
CA THR A 339 3.57 9.98 21.22
C THR A 339 4.85 9.55 20.51
N MET A 340 4.87 9.72 19.20
CA MET A 340 6.03 9.49 18.35
C MET A 340 6.34 10.78 17.59
N ALA A 341 7.62 11.11 17.48
CA ALA A 341 8.12 12.14 16.58
C ALA A 341 9.29 11.54 15.79
N ASN A 342 9.21 11.61 14.47
CA ASN A 342 10.27 11.14 13.58
C ASN A 342 10.79 12.32 12.75
N LEU A 343 12.10 12.55 12.81
CA LEU A 343 12.83 13.50 11.96
C LEU A 343 13.68 12.69 11.00
N PHE A 344 13.72 13.08 9.74
CA PHE A 344 14.67 12.51 8.79
C PHE A 344 15.40 13.60 8.01
N LEU A 345 16.61 13.28 7.62
CA LEU A 345 17.45 14.08 6.73
C LEU A 345 18.18 13.13 5.78
N GLU A 346 18.15 13.43 4.50
CA GLU A 346 18.98 12.77 3.50
C GLU A 346 19.46 13.78 2.46
N HIS A 347 20.65 13.56 1.89
CA HIS A 347 21.18 14.39 0.82
C HIS A 347 21.73 13.51 -0.30
N ARG A 348 21.22 13.68 -1.52
CA ARG A 348 21.73 12.99 -2.71
C ARG A 348 22.61 13.93 -3.51
N PHE A 349 23.80 13.48 -3.84
CA PHE A 349 24.74 14.14 -4.74
C PHE A 349 25.41 13.11 -5.64
N THR A 350 25.88 13.57 -6.80
CA THR A 350 26.59 12.75 -7.79
C THR A 350 28.06 13.11 -7.79
N LEU A 351 28.91 12.09 -7.70
CA LEU A 351 30.37 12.21 -7.84
C LEU A 351 30.80 11.69 -9.21
N TRP A 352 31.74 12.34 -9.85
CA TRP A 352 32.33 11.93 -11.13
C TRP A 352 31.30 11.61 -12.23
N ASP A 353 30.13 12.26 -12.18
CA ASP A 353 29.00 12.13 -13.11
C ASP A 353 28.36 10.73 -13.17
N ASN A 354 28.89 9.74 -12.48
CA ASN A 354 28.39 8.35 -12.54
C ASN A 354 28.22 7.65 -11.19
N VAL A 355 28.56 8.32 -10.07
CA VAL A 355 28.40 7.73 -8.72
C VAL A 355 27.42 8.55 -7.90
N ASP A 356 26.23 8.04 -7.71
CA ASP A 356 25.23 8.65 -6.83
C ASP A 356 25.46 8.22 -5.38
N VAL A 357 25.54 9.18 -4.48
CA VAL A 357 25.72 8.94 -3.05
C VAL A 357 24.57 9.60 -2.29
N THR A 358 23.91 8.85 -1.42
CA THR A 358 22.80 9.36 -0.62
C THR A 358 22.97 8.94 0.85
N PRO A 359 23.76 9.69 1.65
CA PRO A 359 23.73 9.57 3.10
C PRO A 359 22.39 10.05 3.67
N GLY A 360 21.97 9.47 4.77
CA GLY A 360 20.76 9.89 5.45
C GLY A 360 20.64 9.31 6.85
N VAL A 361 19.75 9.91 7.63
CA VAL A 361 19.43 9.47 8.99
C VAL A 361 17.97 9.79 9.31
N ALA A 362 17.30 8.84 9.96
CA ALA A 362 16.07 9.11 10.69
C ALA A 362 16.33 9.05 12.20
N VAL A 363 15.76 9.97 12.94
CA VAL A 363 15.77 9.97 14.41
C VAL A 363 14.33 9.93 14.88
N THR A 364 13.98 8.89 15.61
CA THR A 364 12.64 8.68 16.14
C THR A 364 12.66 8.81 17.65
N TYR A 365 11.78 9.63 18.19
CA TYR A 365 11.47 9.73 19.61
C TYR A 365 10.16 9.05 19.91
N PHE A 366 10.16 8.23 20.95
CA PHE A 366 8.95 7.68 21.56
C PHE A 366 8.84 8.17 23.03
N SER A 367 7.62 8.48 23.45
CA SER A 367 7.38 8.90 24.83
C SER A 367 7.83 7.86 25.86
N ASP A 368 7.81 6.57 25.50
CA ASP A 368 8.20 5.43 26.35
C ASP A 368 9.62 4.90 26.05
N PHE A 369 10.01 4.74 24.77
CA PHE A 369 11.31 4.17 24.37
C PHE A 369 12.40 5.21 24.10
N LYS A 370 12.08 6.51 24.21
CA LYS A 370 13.00 7.63 24.00
C LYS A 370 13.52 7.70 22.57
N PHE A 371 14.81 8.00 22.37
CA PHE A 371 15.41 8.26 21.07
C PHE A 371 16.02 7.00 20.46
N ASN A 372 15.78 6.83 19.15
CA ASN A 372 16.41 5.83 18.31
C ASN A 372 16.87 6.50 17.00
N ALA A 373 18.06 6.17 16.52
CA ALA A 373 18.62 6.71 15.28
C ALA A 373 18.87 5.60 14.28
N PHE A 374 18.54 5.86 13.02
CA PHE A 374 18.67 4.94 11.90
C PHE A 374 19.50 5.60 10.79
N PRO A 375 20.83 5.61 10.90
CA PRO A 375 21.70 6.08 9.83
C PRO A 375 21.72 5.10 8.65
N GLY A 376 22.01 5.59 7.46
CA GLY A 376 22.16 4.77 6.28
C GLY A 376 22.83 5.51 5.15
N LEU A 377 23.39 4.75 4.21
CA LEU A 377 24.06 5.23 3.01
C LEU A 377 23.61 4.38 1.83
N ASP A 378 23.15 5.03 0.75
CA ASP A 378 23.00 4.38 -0.55
C ASP A 378 24.09 4.87 -1.49
N VAL A 379 24.64 3.95 -2.27
CA VAL A 379 25.58 4.25 -3.33
C VAL A 379 25.10 3.55 -4.60
N GLY A 380 24.94 4.30 -5.66
CA GLY A 380 24.63 3.81 -6.99
C GLY A 380 25.78 4.12 -7.94
N VAL A 381 26.16 3.19 -8.80
CA VAL A 381 27.19 3.40 -9.81
C VAL A 381 26.58 3.11 -11.18
N GLN A 382 26.59 4.09 -12.06
CA GLN A 382 26.20 3.94 -13.45
C GLN A 382 27.41 3.48 -14.25
N LEU A 383 27.40 2.21 -14.66
CA LEU A 383 28.53 1.61 -15.39
C LEU A 383 28.48 1.92 -16.89
N THR A 384 27.29 2.08 -17.44
CA THR A 384 27.03 2.44 -18.85
C THR A 384 25.75 3.26 -18.92
N ASP A 385 25.45 3.89 -20.06
CA ASP A 385 24.23 4.67 -20.28
C ASP A 385 22.92 3.87 -20.06
N ASN A 386 23.02 2.55 -20.10
CA ASN A 386 21.88 1.64 -19.95
C ASN A 386 21.96 0.74 -18.71
N PHE A 387 23.04 0.83 -17.90
CA PHE A 387 23.28 -0.04 -16.76
C PHE A 387 24.02 0.67 -15.65
#